data_3e262d3b499b5c8aabf59137d5314b92
#
_entry.id   3e262d3b499b5c8aabf59137d5314b92
#
_cell.length_a   1.000
_cell.length_b   1.000
_cell.length_c   1.000
_cell.angle_alpha   90.00
_cell.angle_beta   90.00
_cell.angle_gamma   90.00
#
_symmetry.space_group_name_H-M   'P 1'
#
loop_
_entity.id
_entity.type
_entity.pdbx_description
1 polymer ?
#
loop_
_entity_poly.entity_id
_entity_poly.type
_entity_poly.pdbx_seq_one_letter_code
_entity_poly.pdbx_strand_id
1 'polypeptide(L)'
;ERGHHCLILRKGNNPCCSYLAFRVYSEDDVDKAAAHFSGKGMATEWVDRPFQGRTLRVLDPHGIPLEFYFEMTRLPTMHQKYALYKGVKPLRIDHFNCFSPNVDASVAFYNDMGFRTTEYTEDAETGHLWAAWMHRKGGVHDIAFTNGTGPRLHHIAFWVPTPMNIIDLLDVMSTTGYVSNIERGPGRHGIANAFFVYILDPDGHRTEIYCSDYQTVDPDHEPIHWDLKDPQRQTLWGAPAPR
;
A
#
# COMPACT_ATOMS: atom_id res chain seq x y z
N GLU A 1 -1.93 14.78 6.11
CA GLU A 1 -0.53 14.60 6.50
C GLU A 1 0.24 15.91 6.37
N ARG A 2 1.40 16.00 7.05
CA ARG A 2 2.23 17.22 7.08
C ARG A 2 3.58 17.02 6.40
N GLY A 3 3.88 15.83 5.91
CA GLY A 3 5.09 15.57 5.12
C GLY A 3 5.03 16.30 3.78
N HIS A 4 6.19 16.66 3.25
CA HIS A 4 6.31 17.42 1.99
C HIS A 4 5.64 16.65 0.83
N HIS A 5 5.79 15.33 0.78
CA HIS A 5 5.20 14.47 -0.26
C HIS A 5 4.93 13.06 0.28
N CYS A 6 4.05 12.34 -0.39
CA CYS A 6 3.81 10.92 -0.17
C CYS A 6 3.97 10.10 -1.46
N LEU A 7 4.15 10.77 -2.60
CA LEU A 7 4.36 10.16 -3.90
C LEU A 7 5.38 11.00 -4.68
N ILE A 8 6.31 10.33 -5.34
CA ILE A 8 7.27 10.95 -6.25
C ILE A 8 7.12 10.30 -7.62
N LEU A 9 6.89 11.13 -8.63
CA LEU A 9 6.91 10.71 -10.04
C LEU A 9 8.25 11.10 -10.65
N ARG A 10 8.89 10.14 -11.32
CA ARG A 10 10.18 10.35 -12.02
C ARG A 10 10.05 9.91 -13.46
N LYS A 11 10.64 10.66 -14.36
CA LYS A 11 10.77 10.23 -15.75
C LYS A 11 11.67 8.98 -15.80
N GLY A 12 11.19 7.94 -16.46
CA GLY A 12 11.90 6.68 -16.68
C GLY A 12 11.65 6.15 -18.08
N ASN A 13 12.36 5.09 -18.44
CA ASN A 13 12.17 4.43 -19.74
C ASN A 13 11.01 3.43 -19.72
N ASN A 14 10.73 2.86 -18.56
CA ASN A 14 9.64 1.91 -18.36
C ASN A 14 8.92 2.22 -17.03
N PRO A 15 7.60 1.99 -16.95
CA PRO A 15 6.86 2.10 -15.71
C PRO A 15 7.40 1.12 -14.66
N CYS A 16 7.79 1.62 -13.49
CA CYS A 16 8.25 0.78 -12.39
C CYS A 16 8.11 1.49 -11.05
N CYS A 17 8.09 0.71 -9.96
CA CYS A 17 8.22 1.23 -8.60
C CYS A 17 9.69 1.32 -8.24
N SER A 18 10.20 2.52 -8.01
CA SER A 18 11.62 2.75 -7.68
C SER A 18 11.95 2.37 -6.23
N TYR A 19 11.01 2.54 -5.31
CA TYR A 19 11.11 2.15 -3.91
C TYR A 19 9.79 2.35 -3.18
N LEU A 20 9.65 1.68 -2.03
CA LEU A 20 8.63 1.93 -1.02
C LEU A 20 9.29 2.58 0.19
N ALA A 21 8.71 3.64 0.73
CA ALA A 21 9.30 4.34 1.86
C ALA A 21 8.44 4.26 3.12
N PHE A 22 9.09 3.97 4.25
CA PHE A 22 8.48 3.88 5.56
C PHE A 22 9.08 4.93 6.49
N ARG A 23 8.22 5.76 7.05
CA ARG A 23 8.63 6.68 8.08
C ARG A 23 8.68 5.98 9.42
N VAL A 24 9.82 6.05 10.10
CA VAL A 24 10.01 5.53 11.46
C VAL A 24 9.67 6.58 12.53
N TYR A 25 9.70 6.21 13.81
CA TYR A 25 9.25 7.09 14.91
C TYR A 25 10.32 8.06 15.39
N SER A 26 11.60 7.75 15.19
CA SER A 26 12.72 8.58 15.62
C SER A 26 13.93 8.41 14.70
N GLU A 27 14.90 9.33 14.81
CA GLU A 27 16.19 9.21 14.11
C GLU A 27 16.96 7.96 14.59
N ASP A 28 16.88 7.66 15.87
CA ASP A 28 17.41 6.44 16.51
C ASP A 28 16.87 5.15 15.84
N ASP A 29 15.61 5.15 15.38
CA ASP A 29 15.04 3.98 14.73
C ASP A 29 15.59 3.76 13.32
N VAL A 30 16.10 4.82 12.68
CA VAL A 30 16.84 4.67 11.41
C VAL A 30 18.16 3.95 11.67
N ASP A 31 18.88 4.30 12.74
CA ASP A 31 20.13 3.63 13.12
C ASP A 31 19.88 2.18 13.58
N LYS A 32 18.82 1.93 14.33
CA LYS A 32 18.39 0.57 14.71
C LYS A 32 18.05 -0.27 13.47
N ALA A 33 17.37 0.30 12.48
CA ALA A 33 17.10 -0.38 11.22
C ALA A 33 18.39 -0.75 10.48
N ALA A 34 19.35 0.19 10.42
CA ALA A 34 20.66 -0.08 9.81
C ALA A 34 21.42 -1.21 10.51
N ALA A 35 21.44 -1.19 11.86
CA ALA A 35 22.06 -2.25 12.66
C ALA A 35 21.35 -3.59 12.48
N HIS A 36 20.01 -3.62 12.46
CA HIS A 36 19.21 -4.81 12.27
C HIS A 36 19.48 -5.50 10.93
N PHE A 37 19.41 -4.76 9.84
CA PHE A 37 19.63 -5.32 8.50
C PHE A 37 21.08 -5.73 8.29
N SER A 38 22.04 -4.91 8.73
CA SER A 38 23.48 -5.28 8.65
C SER A 38 23.79 -6.50 9.50
N GLY A 39 23.19 -6.63 10.70
CA GLY A 39 23.34 -7.81 11.56
C GLY A 39 22.79 -9.11 10.93
N LYS A 40 21.88 -8.99 9.98
CA LYS A 40 21.37 -10.10 9.16
C LYS A 40 22.18 -10.34 7.87
N GLY A 41 23.28 -9.63 7.68
CA GLY A 41 24.11 -9.73 6.49
C GLY A 41 23.49 -9.09 5.23
N MET A 42 22.46 -8.26 5.39
CA MET A 42 21.85 -7.57 4.28
C MET A 42 22.65 -6.32 3.91
N ALA A 43 22.79 -6.05 2.61
CA ALA A 43 23.41 -4.83 2.13
C ALA A 43 22.50 -3.62 2.46
N THR A 44 23.10 -2.59 3.06
CA THR A 44 22.44 -1.33 3.40
C THR A 44 23.13 -0.18 2.69
N GLU A 45 22.37 0.83 2.29
CA GLU A 45 22.86 2.03 1.61
C GLU A 45 22.23 3.27 2.23
N TRP A 46 23.04 4.31 2.49
CA TRP A 46 22.53 5.63 2.83
C TRP A 46 22.28 6.42 1.54
N VAL A 47 21.07 6.94 1.39
CA VAL A 47 20.65 7.64 0.17
C VAL A 47 20.14 9.04 0.51
N ASP A 48 20.43 10.00 -0.37
CA ASP A 48 19.90 11.35 -0.26
C ASP A 48 18.56 11.47 -0.99
N ARG A 49 17.59 12.11 -0.32
CA ARG A 49 16.26 12.37 -0.87
C ARG A 49 15.89 13.84 -0.67
N PRO A 50 15.36 14.51 -1.69
CA PRO A 50 14.90 15.89 -1.54
C PRO A 50 13.84 16.01 -0.45
N PHE A 51 13.97 16.99 0.44
CA PHE A 51 13.05 17.29 1.54
C PHE A 51 12.97 16.22 2.64
N GLN A 52 13.85 15.24 2.63
CA GLN A 52 13.87 14.11 3.55
C GLN A 52 15.23 14.09 4.26
N GLY A 53 15.24 13.70 5.53
CA GLY A 53 16.47 13.51 6.32
C GLY A 53 17.22 12.25 5.92
N ARG A 54 18.12 11.80 6.79
CA ARG A 54 18.89 10.56 6.59
C ARG A 54 17.96 9.42 6.21
N THR A 55 18.27 8.77 5.13
CA THR A 55 17.42 7.70 4.58
C THR A 55 18.25 6.45 4.34
N LEU A 56 17.86 5.37 5.00
CA LEU A 56 18.44 4.05 4.84
C LEU A 56 17.69 3.30 3.73
N ARG A 57 18.41 2.70 2.80
CA ARG A 57 17.87 1.80 1.78
C ARG A 57 18.34 0.37 2.03
N VAL A 58 17.42 -0.57 1.85
CA VAL A 58 17.68 -2.01 1.79
C VAL A 58 16.83 -2.64 0.70
N LEU A 59 17.13 -3.84 0.29
CA LEU A 59 16.25 -4.65 -0.57
C LEU A 59 15.46 -5.64 0.30
N ASP A 60 14.19 -5.81 0.00
CA ASP A 60 13.42 -6.91 0.58
C ASP A 60 13.90 -8.27 0.03
N PRO A 61 13.42 -9.42 0.50
CA PRO A 61 13.88 -10.75 0.05
C PRO A 61 13.72 -11.00 -1.45
N HIS A 62 12.88 -10.22 -2.12
CA HIS A 62 12.59 -10.38 -3.55
C HIS A 62 13.19 -9.25 -4.41
N GLY A 63 13.85 -8.28 -3.78
CA GLY A 63 14.52 -7.18 -4.46
C GLY A 63 13.71 -5.90 -4.58
N ILE A 64 12.58 -5.75 -3.85
CA ILE A 64 11.88 -4.45 -3.76
C ILE A 64 12.74 -3.50 -2.92
N PRO A 65 13.14 -2.33 -3.43
CA PRO A 65 13.86 -1.36 -2.64
C PRO A 65 12.95 -0.73 -1.58
N LEU A 66 13.39 -0.82 -0.33
CA LEU A 66 12.73 -0.21 0.83
C LEU A 66 13.58 0.93 1.35
N GLU A 67 12.94 2.02 1.73
CA GLU A 67 13.60 3.18 2.34
C GLU A 67 12.99 3.47 3.73
N PHE A 68 13.86 3.72 4.71
CA PHE A 68 13.48 4.06 6.07
C PHE A 68 14.03 5.43 6.43
N TYR A 69 13.18 6.32 6.91
CA TYR A 69 13.54 7.69 7.28
C TYR A 69 12.69 8.19 8.44
N PHE A 70 13.17 9.20 9.16
CA PHE A 70 12.39 9.85 10.22
C PHE A 70 11.97 11.26 9.81
N GLU A 71 12.92 12.11 9.42
CA GLU A 71 12.65 13.50 9.12
C GLU A 71 12.19 13.71 7.68
N MET A 72 11.22 14.62 7.53
CA MET A 72 10.80 15.16 6.24
C MET A 72 10.35 16.61 6.47
N THR A 73 10.70 17.49 5.53
CA THR A 73 10.21 18.87 5.53
C THR A 73 8.70 18.89 5.73
N ARG A 74 8.24 19.70 6.68
CA ARG A 74 6.82 19.78 7.02
C ARG A 74 6.17 20.94 6.30
N LEU A 75 4.99 20.67 5.73
CA LEU A 75 4.10 21.67 5.18
C LEU A 75 3.04 22.09 6.22
N PRO A 76 2.42 23.26 6.06
CA PRO A 76 1.28 23.65 6.87
C PRO A 76 0.17 22.60 6.77
N THR A 77 -0.43 22.28 7.92
CA THR A 77 -1.54 21.33 7.93
C THR A 77 -2.72 21.82 7.07
N MET A 78 -3.32 20.87 6.34
CA MET A 78 -4.54 21.07 5.58
C MET A 78 -5.80 20.70 6.38
N HIS A 79 -5.64 20.13 7.60
CA HIS A 79 -6.76 19.77 8.45
C HIS A 79 -7.69 20.99 8.66
N GLN A 80 -8.98 20.78 8.58
CA GLN A 80 -10.04 21.78 8.74
C GLN A 80 -10.05 22.91 7.68
N LYS A 81 -9.19 22.86 6.68
CA LYS A 81 -9.15 23.84 5.59
C LYS A 81 -9.92 23.34 4.38
N TYR A 82 -11.19 23.01 4.57
CA TYR A 82 -12.05 22.39 3.56
C TYR A 82 -12.11 23.16 2.22
N ALA A 83 -11.98 24.48 2.26
CA ALA A 83 -11.96 25.32 1.05
C ALA A 83 -10.72 25.06 0.16
N LEU A 84 -9.66 24.45 0.69
CA LEU A 84 -8.44 24.11 -0.04
C LEU A 84 -8.44 22.68 -0.61
N TYR A 85 -9.40 21.84 -0.19
CA TYR A 85 -9.51 20.49 -0.71
C TYR A 85 -10.06 20.53 -2.14
N LYS A 86 -9.40 19.80 -3.04
CA LYS A 86 -9.76 19.77 -4.47
C LYS A 86 -9.95 18.33 -4.94
N GLY A 87 -10.67 18.19 -6.04
CA GLY A 87 -10.96 16.90 -6.66
C GLY A 87 -11.70 15.97 -5.71
N VAL A 88 -11.35 14.71 -5.71
CA VAL A 88 -11.99 13.65 -4.91
C VAL A 88 -11.55 13.62 -3.44
N LYS A 89 -10.68 14.52 -3.05
CA LYS A 89 -10.27 14.78 -1.66
C LYS A 89 -9.65 13.57 -0.94
N PRO A 90 -8.65 12.87 -1.53
CA PRO A 90 -7.93 11.85 -0.80
C PRO A 90 -7.25 12.50 0.42
N LEU A 91 -7.34 11.84 1.57
CA LEU A 91 -6.81 12.40 2.82
C LEU A 91 -5.41 11.89 3.15
N ARG A 92 -5.07 10.71 2.69
CA ARG A 92 -3.75 10.11 2.91
C ARG A 92 -3.44 9.03 1.88
N ILE A 93 -2.15 8.82 1.65
CA ILE A 93 -1.68 7.53 1.16
C ILE A 93 -1.94 6.49 2.26
N ASP A 94 -2.38 5.31 1.88
CA ASP A 94 -2.76 4.31 2.86
C ASP A 94 -1.87 3.10 2.82
N HIS A 95 -1.85 2.38 1.71
CA HIS A 95 -1.09 1.15 1.59
C HIS A 95 -0.47 0.94 0.21
N PHE A 96 0.40 -0.07 0.14
CA PHE A 96 0.93 -0.64 -1.07
C PHE A 96 0.49 -2.10 -1.17
N ASN A 97 0.22 -2.59 -2.38
CA ASN A 97 0.14 -4.01 -2.65
C ASN A 97 1.23 -4.38 -3.67
N CYS A 98 1.95 -5.46 -3.40
CA CYS A 98 3.04 -5.94 -4.23
C CYS A 98 2.79 -7.38 -4.67
N PHE A 99 3.13 -7.71 -5.91
CA PHE A 99 3.27 -9.10 -6.31
C PHE A 99 4.57 -9.67 -5.74
N SER A 100 4.46 -10.84 -5.13
CA SER A 100 5.58 -11.58 -4.58
C SER A 100 5.63 -12.99 -5.17
N PRO A 101 6.79 -13.49 -5.60
CA PRO A 101 6.94 -14.87 -6.02
C PRO A 101 6.90 -15.86 -4.84
N ASN A 102 7.04 -15.38 -3.61
CA ASN A 102 6.95 -16.16 -2.39
C ASN A 102 6.39 -15.29 -1.24
N VAL A 103 5.09 -15.41 -1.01
CA VAL A 103 4.38 -14.60 0.00
C VAL A 103 4.81 -14.97 1.42
N ASP A 104 5.10 -16.27 1.70
CA ASP A 104 5.57 -16.71 3.00
C ASP A 104 6.88 -16.02 3.39
N ALA A 105 7.83 -15.91 2.46
CA ALA A 105 9.10 -15.21 2.69
C ALA A 105 8.90 -13.70 2.91
N SER A 106 7.98 -13.07 2.16
CA SER A 106 7.62 -11.67 2.37
C SER A 106 7.04 -11.48 3.76
N VAL A 107 6.06 -12.28 4.16
CA VAL A 107 5.42 -12.20 5.49
C VAL A 107 6.46 -12.38 6.60
N ALA A 108 7.34 -13.37 6.51
CA ALA A 108 8.37 -13.59 7.50
C ALA A 108 9.30 -12.37 7.66
N PHE A 109 9.71 -11.76 6.55
CA PHE A 109 10.55 -10.57 6.55
C PHE A 109 9.86 -9.35 7.20
N TYR A 110 8.59 -9.11 6.87
CA TYR A 110 7.86 -7.98 7.44
C TYR A 110 7.43 -8.21 8.88
N ASN A 111 7.14 -9.45 9.27
CA ASN A 111 6.92 -9.82 10.68
C ASN A 111 8.16 -9.52 11.55
N ASP A 112 9.35 -9.79 11.04
CA ASP A 112 10.61 -9.49 11.72
C ASP A 112 10.81 -7.97 11.94
N MET A 113 10.25 -7.12 11.11
CA MET A 113 10.18 -5.67 11.32
C MET A 113 9.02 -5.24 12.21
N GLY A 114 8.26 -6.18 12.77
CA GLY A 114 7.13 -5.96 13.67
C GLY A 114 5.83 -5.59 12.97
N PHE A 115 5.68 -5.87 11.69
CA PHE A 115 4.36 -5.88 11.06
C PHE A 115 3.56 -7.07 11.56
N ARG A 116 2.24 -6.95 11.59
CA ARG A 116 1.32 -8.03 11.94
C ARG A 116 0.39 -8.29 10.77
N THR A 117 0.08 -9.55 10.52
CA THR A 117 -0.93 -9.95 9.54
C THR A 117 -2.32 -9.69 10.11
N THR A 118 -3.18 -9.07 9.32
CA THR A 118 -4.59 -8.83 9.64
C THR A 118 -5.52 -9.77 8.90
N GLU A 119 -5.17 -10.07 7.66
CA GLU A 119 -5.89 -11.00 6.81
C GLU A 119 -4.91 -11.78 5.95
N TYR A 120 -5.28 -13.00 5.58
CA TYR A 120 -4.48 -13.79 4.65
C TYR A 120 -5.37 -14.73 3.83
N THR A 121 -4.84 -15.11 2.68
CA THR A 121 -5.40 -16.16 1.82
C THR A 121 -4.38 -17.28 1.72
N GLU A 122 -4.82 -18.48 2.00
CA GLU A 122 -4.02 -19.69 1.96
C GLU A 122 -4.49 -20.61 0.84
N ASP A 123 -3.55 -21.25 0.17
CA ASP A 123 -3.83 -22.37 -0.70
C ASP A 123 -3.96 -23.64 0.15
N ALA A 124 -5.18 -24.13 0.31
CA ALA A 124 -5.48 -25.30 1.14
C ALA A 124 -4.80 -26.61 0.66
N GLU A 125 -4.33 -26.67 -0.59
CA GLU A 125 -3.67 -27.85 -1.13
C GLU A 125 -2.18 -27.89 -0.78
N THR A 126 -1.55 -26.72 -0.71
CA THR A 126 -0.11 -26.59 -0.45
C THR A 126 0.23 -26.08 0.95
N GLY A 127 -0.71 -25.44 1.64
CA GLY A 127 -0.51 -24.75 2.91
C GLY A 127 0.32 -23.47 2.78
N HIS A 128 0.59 -22.98 1.55
CA HIS A 128 1.32 -21.75 1.33
C HIS A 128 0.40 -20.53 1.28
N LEU A 129 0.91 -19.40 1.75
CA LEU A 129 0.21 -18.14 1.63
C LEU A 129 0.11 -17.71 0.17
N TRP A 130 -1.11 -17.51 -0.31
CA TRP A 130 -1.37 -16.89 -1.60
C TRP A 130 -1.31 -15.37 -1.53
N ALA A 131 -1.82 -14.78 -0.44
CA ALA A 131 -1.78 -13.35 -0.19
C ALA A 131 -1.80 -13.07 1.31
N ALA A 132 -1.25 -11.93 1.72
CA ALA A 132 -1.30 -11.46 3.11
C ALA A 132 -1.39 -9.93 3.16
N TRP A 133 -2.16 -9.43 4.12
CA TRP A 133 -2.33 -8.02 4.43
C TRP A 133 -1.72 -7.75 5.80
N MET A 134 -0.79 -6.79 5.86
CA MET A 134 0.04 -6.59 7.04
C MET A 134 0.09 -5.12 7.45
N HIS A 135 0.07 -4.85 8.74
CA HIS A 135 0.01 -3.50 9.28
C HIS A 135 1.01 -3.24 10.41
N ARG A 136 1.31 -1.96 10.61
CA ARG A 136 1.94 -1.34 11.79
C ARG A 136 1.05 -0.24 12.37
N LYS A 137 0.26 0.45 11.55
CA LYS A 137 -0.76 1.43 11.96
C LYS A 137 -2.04 0.71 12.38
N GLY A 138 -3.03 1.45 12.86
CA GLY A 138 -4.33 0.90 13.25
C GLY A 138 -5.29 0.57 12.10
N GLY A 139 -4.90 0.72 10.86
CA GLY A 139 -5.67 0.28 9.68
C GLY A 139 -5.50 -1.20 9.40
N VAL A 140 -6.25 -1.71 8.41
CA VAL A 140 -6.18 -3.13 8.04
C VAL A 140 -4.80 -3.50 7.53
N HIS A 141 -4.19 -2.67 6.69
CA HIS A 141 -2.84 -2.93 6.21
C HIS A 141 -2.11 -1.65 5.79
N ASP A 142 -0.79 -1.71 5.83
CA ASP A 142 0.15 -0.74 5.28
C ASP A 142 0.78 -1.29 4.03
N ILE A 143 0.96 -2.61 3.99
CA ILE A 143 1.47 -3.35 2.86
C ILE A 143 0.73 -4.68 2.71
N ALA A 144 0.54 -5.11 1.48
CA ALA A 144 0.02 -6.41 1.16
C ALA A 144 0.89 -7.10 0.11
N PHE A 145 0.89 -8.42 0.16
CA PHE A 145 1.56 -9.27 -0.81
C PHE A 145 0.56 -10.21 -1.46
N THR A 146 0.64 -10.32 -2.78
CA THR A 146 -0.17 -11.25 -3.57
C THR A 146 0.76 -12.12 -4.40
N ASN A 147 0.53 -13.42 -4.42
CA ASN A 147 1.31 -14.35 -5.23
C ASN A 147 1.22 -13.97 -6.71
N GLY A 148 2.35 -13.94 -7.37
CA GLY A 148 2.43 -13.64 -8.80
C GLY A 148 3.84 -13.37 -9.27
N THR A 149 3.99 -13.16 -10.57
CA THR A 149 5.28 -12.79 -11.16
C THR A 149 5.73 -11.45 -10.58
N GLY A 150 6.78 -11.48 -9.81
CA GLY A 150 7.33 -10.33 -9.10
C GLY A 150 8.85 -10.41 -8.93
N PRO A 151 9.43 -9.48 -8.18
CA PRO A 151 8.74 -8.42 -7.41
C PRO A 151 8.24 -7.27 -8.30
N ARG A 152 7.04 -6.81 -8.08
CA ARG A 152 6.49 -5.60 -8.72
C ARG A 152 5.34 -5.00 -7.94
N LEU A 153 5.13 -3.69 -8.06
CA LEU A 153 3.97 -3.03 -7.47
C LEU A 153 2.69 -3.50 -8.17
N HIS A 154 1.69 -3.93 -7.38
CA HIS A 154 0.33 -4.17 -7.86
C HIS A 154 -0.45 -2.86 -7.87
N HIS A 155 -0.46 -2.12 -6.77
CA HIS A 155 -1.06 -0.79 -6.67
C HIS A 155 -0.54 0.00 -5.47
N ILE A 156 -0.76 1.31 -5.55
CA ILE A 156 -0.72 2.25 -4.43
C ILE A 156 -2.16 2.65 -4.11
N ALA A 157 -2.49 2.80 -2.83
CA ALA A 157 -3.84 3.15 -2.43
C ALA A 157 -3.91 4.48 -1.69
N PHE A 158 -4.99 5.22 -1.96
CA PHE A 158 -5.34 6.45 -1.26
C PHE A 158 -6.71 6.32 -0.61
N TRP A 159 -6.77 6.73 0.64
CA TRP A 159 -8.00 6.69 1.44
C TRP A 159 -8.82 7.97 1.25
N VAL A 160 -10.13 7.80 1.05
CA VAL A 160 -11.12 8.88 0.98
C VAL A 160 -12.16 8.71 2.09
N PRO A 161 -12.78 9.82 2.58
CA PRO A 161 -13.64 9.75 3.75
C PRO A 161 -14.96 9.01 3.53
N THR A 162 -15.50 9.04 2.31
CA THR A 162 -16.83 8.47 2.02
C THR A 162 -16.90 7.82 0.64
N PRO A 163 -17.83 6.89 0.41
CA PRO A 163 -18.11 6.34 -0.92
C PRO A 163 -18.45 7.40 -1.97
N MET A 164 -19.04 8.54 -1.57
CA MET A 164 -19.37 9.61 -2.52
C MET A 164 -18.14 10.19 -3.18
N ASN A 165 -16.99 10.23 -2.49
CA ASN A 165 -15.74 10.68 -3.12
C ASN A 165 -15.31 9.77 -4.28
N ILE A 166 -15.64 8.49 -4.22
CA ILE A 166 -15.39 7.54 -5.32
C ILE A 166 -16.35 7.80 -6.48
N ILE A 167 -17.62 8.07 -6.20
CA ILE A 167 -18.61 8.43 -7.24
C ILE A 167 -18.19 9.74 -7.91
N ASP A 168 -17.83 10.78 -7.14
CA ASP A 168 -17.32 12.05 -7.66
C ASP A 168 -16.12 11.84 -8.59
N LEU A 169 -15.21 10.91 -8.24
CA LEU A 169 -14.05 10.55 -9.09
C LEU A 169 -14.52 10.02 -10.44
N LEU A 170 -15.49 9.10 -10.44
CA LEU A 170 -15.99 8.47 -11.67
C LEU A 170 -16.67 9.49 -12.57
N ASP A 171 -17.45 10.44 -12.00
CA ASP A 171 -18.05 11.55 -12.73
C ASP A 171 -16.99 12.46 -13.36
N VAL A 172 -15.92 12.79 -12.61
CA VAL A 172 -14.80 13.58 -13.14
C VAL A 172 -14.10 12.83 -14.28
N MET A 173 -13.75 11.56 -14.09
CA MET A 173 -13.06 10.76 -15.11
C MET A 173 -13.91 10.61 -16.39
N SER A 174 -15.21 10.42 -16.25
CA SER A 174 -16.12 10.26 -17.40
C SER A 174 -16.24 11.55 -18.22
N THR A 175 -16.19 12.71 -17.58
CA THR A 175 -16.36 14.01 -18.22
C THR A 175 -15.05 14.66 -18.69
N THR A 176 -13.90 14.11 -18.28
CA THR A 176 -12.57 14.61 -18.69
C THR A 176 -11.84 13.69 -19.67
N GLY A 177 -12.51 12.67 -20.19
CA GLY A 177 -11.95 11.78 -21.21
C GLY A 177 -11.13 10.60 -20.66
N TYR A 178 -11.19 10.33 -19.35
CA TYR A 178 -10.43 9.26 -18.70
C TYR A 178 -11.28 8.05 -18.29
N VAL A 179 -12.49 7.91 -18.84
CA VAL A 179 -13.36 6.77 -18.50
C VAL A 179 -12.72 5.42 -18.79
N SER A 180 -11.92 5.31 -19.86
CA SER A 180 -11.17 4.09 -20.20
C SER A 180 -10.06 3.72 -19.22
N ASN A 181 -9.69 4.65 -18.33
CA ASN A 181 -8.70 4.42 -17.28
C ASN A 181 -9.32 3.85 -15.99
N ILE A 182 -10.65 3.73 -15.93
CA ILE A 182 -11.34 3.01 -14.86
C ILE A 182 -11.15 1.51 -15.12
N GLU A 183 -10.29 0.86 -14.34
CA GLU A 183 -9.94 -0.54 -14.57
C GLU A 183 -10.96 -1.50 -13.95
N ARG A 184 -11.40 -1.18 -12.71
CA ARG A 184 -12.35 -2.04 -11.98
C ARG A 184 -13.02 -1.27 -10.84
N GLY A 185 -14.28 -1.55 -10.65
CA GLY A 185 -15.11 -0.91 -9.62
C GLY A 185 -16.09 0.12 -10.20
N PRO A 186 -16.88 0.81 -9.35
CA PRO A 186 -16.86 0.67 -7.90
C PRO A 186 -17.36 -0.70 -7.44
N GLY A 187 -16.87 -1.16 -6.30
CA GLY A 187 -17.23 -2.46 -5.76
C GLY A 187 -16.86 -2.58 -4.28
N ARG A 188 -17.20 -3.74 -3.71
CA ARG A 188 -16.87 -4.08 -2.33
C ARG A 188 -15.99 -5.32 -2.30
N HIS A 189 -14.81 -5.22 -1.69
CA HIS A 189 -14.02 -6.36 -1.29
C HIS A 189 -14.59 -7.01 0.00
N GLY A 190 -14.44 -8.32 0.16
CA GLY A 190 -14.52 -8.95 1.48
C GLY A 190 -13.30 -8.57 2.29
N ILE A 191 -12.12 -8.70 1.69
CA ILE A 191 -10.85 -8.26 2.26
C ILE A 191 -10.93 -6.78 2.63
N ALA A 192 -10.47 -6.46 3.84
CA ALA A 192 -10.47 -5.11 4.40
C ALA A 192 -11.86 -4.44 4.46
N ASN A 193 -12.95 -5.11 4.09
CA ASN A 193 -14.26 -4.49 3.95
C ASN A 193 -14.26 -3.25 3.03
N ALA A 194 -13.30 -3.16 2.11
CA ALA A 194 -13.05 -1.95 1.34
C ALA A 194 -14.10 -1.70 0.26
N PHE A 195 -14.68 -0.50 0.23
CA PHE A 195 -15.37 0.03 -0.94
C PHE A 195 -14.36 0.74 -1.82
N PHE A 196 -14.19 0.31 -3.06
CA PHE A 196 -13.01 0.64 -3.86
C PHE A 196 -13.32 0.95 -5.33
N VAL A 197 -12.38 1.61 -5.98
CA VAL A 197 -12.21 1.66 -7.43
C VAL A 197 -10.72 1.58 -7.77
N TYR A 198 -10.37 0.82 -8.80
CA TYR A 198 -9.03 0.84 -9.41
C TYR A 198 -9.05 1.70 -10.66
N ILE A 199 -8.07 2.59 -10.75
CA ILE A 199 -7.81 3.42 -11.92
C ILE A 199 -6.38 3.23 -12.39
N LEU A 200 -6.15 3.38 -13.68
CA LEU A 200 -4.80 3.38 -14.27
C LEU A 200 -4.35 4.81 -14.55
N ASP A 201 -3.13 5.13 -14.16
CA ASP A 201 -2.51 6.36 -14.62
C ASP A 201 -2.08 6.26 -16.10
N PRO A 202 -1.64 7.35 -16.75
CA PRO A 202 -1.25 7.32 -18.16
C PRO A 202 -0.10 6.34 -18.48
N ASP A 203 0.72 5.98 -17.49
CA ASP A 203 1.83 5.04 -17.63
C ASP A 203 1.43 3.60 -17.31
N GLY A 204 0.16 3.38 -16.93
CA GLY A 204 -0.40 2.06 -16.61
C GLY A 204 -0.21 1.61 -15.15
N HIS A 205 0.25 2.49 -14.26
CA HIS A 205 0.28 2.16 -12.84
C HIS A 205 -1.14 2.17 -12.25
N ARG A 206 -1.44 1.13 -11.48
CA ARG A 206 -2.73 1.03 -10.79
C ARG A 206 -2.73 1.85 -9.52
N THR A 207 -3.75 2.67 -9.37
CA THR A 207 -4.06 3.40 -8.14
C THR A 207 -5.42 2.93 -7.63
N GLU A 208 -5.49 2.62 -6.34
CA GLU A 208 -6.74 2.36 -5.66
C GLU A 208 -7.23 3.60 -4.94
N ILE A 209 -8.50 3.93 -5.11
CA ILE A 209 -9.19 4.91 -4.27
C ILE A 209 -10.23 4.14 -3.49
N TYR A 210 -10.18 4.21 -2.15
CA TYR A 210 -11.03 3.35 -1.32
C TYR A 210 -11.41 4.00 0.02
N CYS A 211 -12.41 3.41 0.67
CA CYS A 211 -12.87 3.77 2.00
C CYS A 211 -13.57 2.58 2.68
N SER A 212 -14.05 2.81 3.91
CA SER A 212 -14.89 1.89 4.68
C SER A 212 -14.15 0.65 5.20
N ASP A 213 -12.82 0.70 5.29
CA ASP A 213 -12.02 -0.31 5.98
C ASP A 213 -12.32 -0.31 7.50
N TYR A 214 -12.07 -1.44 8.13
CA TYR A 214 -12.12 -1.54 9.59
C TYR A 214 -10.78 -1.18 10.23
N GLN A 215 -10.74 -1.05 11.55
CA GLN A 215 -9.52 -0.78 12.30
C GLN A 215 -9.13 -1.99 13.14
N THR A 216 -7.83 -2.19 13.29
CA THR A 216 -7.22 -3.29 14.04
C THR A 216 -6.38 -2.74 15.19
N VAL A 217 -7.03 -1.98 16.06
CA VAL A 217 -6.36 -1.36 17.22
C VAL A 217 -6.16 -2.34 18.38
N ASP A 218 -6.89 -3.44 18.39
CA ASP A 218 -6.79 -4.45 19.43
C ASP A 218 -5.52 -5.27 19.30
N PRO A 219 -4.73 -5.43 20.36
CA PRO A 219 -3.46 -6.18 20.30
C PRO A 219 -3.66 -7.68 20.10
N ASP A 220 -4.83 -8.21 20.36
CA ASP A 220 -5.25 -9.61 20.26
C ASP A 220 -6.09 -9.90 19.00
N HIS A 221 -6.10 -8.97 18.03
CA HIS A 221 -6.76 -9.22 16.75
C HIS A 221 -6.23 -10.49 16.08
N GLU A 222 -7.09 -11.46 15.87
CA GLU A 222 -6.77 -12.69 15.16
C GLU A 222 -6.89 -12.45 13.64
N PRO A 223 -5.89 -12.86 12.84
CA PRO A 223 -5.95 -12.68 11.39
C PRO A 223 -7.15 -13.39 10.75
N ILE A 224 -7.85 -12.68 9.87
CA ILE A 224 -8.97 -13.25 9.12
C ILE A 224 -8.43 -14.15 8.01
N HIS A 225 -8.85 -15.40 8.01
CA HIS A 225 -8.52 -16.38 6.96
C HIS A 225 -9.56 -16.33 5.84
N TRP A 226 -9.08 -16.23 4.61
CA TRP A 226 -9.86 -16.36 3.38
C TRP A 226 -9.45 -17.62 2.61
N ASP A 227 -10.42 -18.47 2.27
CA ASP A 227 -10.17 -19.54 1.31
C ASP A 227 -9.83 -18.94 -0.06
N LEU A 228 -8.78 -19.45 -0.71
CA LEU A 228 -8.38 -19.01 -2.05
C LEU A 228 -9.50 -19.15 -3.06
N LYS A 229 -10.37 -20.13 -2.90
CA LYS A 229 -11.50 -20.42 -3.79
C LYS A 229 -12.74 -19.57 -3.50
N ASP A 230 -12.77 -18.84 -2.38
CA ASP A 230 -13.89 -17.96 -2.04
C ASP A 230 -13.84 -16.67 -2.90
N PRO A 231 -14.78 -16.48 -3.84
CA PRO A 231 -14.82 -15.27 -4.66
C PRO A 231 -15.14 -14.01 -3.86
N GLN A 232 -15.78 -14.14 -2.68
CA GLN A 232 -16.20 -13.01 -1.85
C GLN A 232 -15.01 -12.27 -1.27
N ARG A 233 -13.87 -12.93 -1.08
CA ARG A 233 -12.63 -12.26 -0.63
C ARG A 233 -12.27 -11.07 -1.51
N GLN A 234 -12.40 -11.22 -2.82
CA GLN A 234 -12.09 -10.15 -3.79
C GLN A 234 -13.31 -9.32 -4.17
N THR A 235 -14.51 -9.91 -4.18
CA THR A 235 -15.71 -9.24 -4.65
C THR A 235 -16.93 -9.73 -3.88
N LEU A 236 -17.38 -8.98 -2.87
CA LEU A 236 -18.69 -9.19 -2.27
C LEU A 236 -19.80 -8.77 -3.26
N TRP A 237 -19.60 -7.66 -3.94
CA TRP A 237 -20.44 -7.18 -5.03
C TRP A 237 -19.66 -6.21 -5.94
N GLY A 238 -20.17 -5.95 -7.15
CA GLY A 238 -19.52 -5.17 -8.19
C GLY A 238 -18.86 -6.03 -9.25
N ALA A 239 -18.06 -5.44 -10.13
CA ALA A 239 -17.37 -6.18 -11.18
C ALA A 239 -16.36 -7.18 -10.59
N PRO A 240 -16.37 -8.45 -11.03
CA PRO A 240 -15.42 -9.44 -10.57
C PRO A 240 -13.97 -9.04 -10.92
N ALA A 241 -13.00 -9.63 -10.22
CA ALA A 241 -11.61 -9.50 -10.63
C ALA A 241 -11.41 -10.08 -12.04
N PRO A 242 -10.55 -9.49 -12.86
CA PRO A 242 -10.14 -10.12 -14.12
C PRO A 242 -9.59 -11.52 -13.83
N ARG A 243 -9.95 -12.46 -14.67
CA ARG A 243 -9.47 -13.86 -14.57
C ARG A 243 -8.03 -13.98 -15.04
#